data_af302b0a51278388469670c96bb3c6aa
#
_entry.id   af302b0a51278388469670c96bb3c6aa
#
_cell.length_a   1.000
_cell.length_b   1.000
_cell.length_c   1.000
_cell.angle_alpha   90.00
_cell.angle_beta   90.00
_cell.angle_gamma   90.00
#
_symmetry.space_group_name_H-M   'P 1'
#
loop_
_entity.id
_entity.type
_entity.pdbx_description
1 polymer ?
#
loop_
_entity_poly.entity_id
_entity_poly.type
_entity_poly.pdbx_seq_one_letter_code
_entity_poly.pdbx_strand_id
1 'polypeptide(L)'
;MDRGFYSADNLKFLTGNGYRFVIALPGSLKYCSELIKRHKAELVNHSECMLGKGLPYGKEYEVTELGFRMKVHMYYDQDKALRESEALYELIERQENDLKGMEEPPERELKYDRYFFINRSKDGKLGFIRNYRAIDEQLEKCGFFLIAETDFTKTSAEILNVYRQRDVIEKSFDSLKNELDMKRLRCHSSETVNGKLFVSFVSLIVRSYMMKSLSLHMQNNNCTFKKILLELDKIKCLDLKTQFKPRLLNPISKSQRDVFDALEISAPD
;
A
#
# COMPACT_ATOMS: atom_id res chain seq x y z
N MET A 1 4.20 -9.03 -0.79
CA MET A 1 4.59 -8.38 0.50
C MET A 1 5.06 -6.96 0.23
N ASP A 2 4.83 -6.04 1.17
CA ASP A 2 5.31 -4.66 1.06
C ASP A 2 6.80 -4.52 1.33
N ARG A 3 7.39 -3.36 0.92
CA ARG A 3 8.80 -3.01 1.16
C ARG A 3 9.22 -3.10 2.63
N GLY A 4 8.30 -2.83 3.56
CA GLY A 4 8.54 -2.94 5.00
C GLY A 4 8.88 -4.35 5.49
N PHE A 5 8.53 -5.38 4.72
CA PHE A 5 8.89 -6.77 5.01
C PHE A 5 10.21 -7.22 4.39
N TYR A 6 10.86 -6.35 3.60
CA TYR A 6 12.15 -6.68 3.03
C TYR A 6 13.24 -6.63 4.10
N SER A 7 13.85 -7.78 4.35
CA SER A 7 15.14 -7.91 5.00
C SER A 7 15.86 -9.13 4.43
N ALA A 8 17.18 -9.12 4.46
CA ALA A 8 17.96 -10.27 3.99
C ALA A 8 17.58 -11.56 4.75
N ASP A 9 17.34 -11.45 6.05
CA ASP A 9 16.99 -12.59 6.91
C ASP A 9 15.58 -13.13 6.59
N ASN A 10 14.60 -12.25 6.37
CA ASN A 10 13.27 -12.67 5.97
C ASN A 10 13.28 -13.41 4.62
N LEU A 11 14.01 -12.89 3.63
CA LEU A 11 14.09 -13.52 2.32
C LEU A 11 14.81 -14.87 2.38
N LYS A 12 15.90 -14.96 3.14
CA LYS A 12 16.61 -16.24 3.39
C LYS A 12 15.73 -17.25 4.11
N PHE A 13 14.97 -16.78 5.12
CA PHE A 13 14.03 -17.64 5.84
C PHE A 13 12.95 -18.21 4.90
N LEU A 14 12.32 -17.36 4.09
CA LEU A 14 11.29 -17.78 3.15
C LEU A 14 11.83 -18.77 2.13
N THR A 15 12.97 -18.46 1.51
CA THR A 15 13.60 -19.31 0.52
C THR A 15 14.08 -20.64 1.12
N GLY A 16 14.71 -20.58 2.29
CA GLY A 16 15.19 -21.77 3.00
C GLY A 16 14.08 -22.73 3.43
N ASN A 17 12.86 -22.24 3.63
CA ASN A 17 11.69 -23.05 3.94
C ASN A 17 10.82 -23.38 2.71
N GLY A 18 11.31 -23.11 1.49
CA GLY A 18 10.61 -23.44 0.25
C GLY A 18 9.39 -22.56 -0.06
N TYR A 19 9.22 -21.42 0.63
CA TYR A 19 8.14 -20.49 0.35
C TYR A 19 8.45 -19.65 -0.88
N ARG A 20 7.45 -19.52 -1.77
CA ARG A 20 7.48 -18.56 -2.87
C ARG A 20 6.99 -17.22 -2.38
N PHE A 21 7.58 -16.13 -2.89
CA PHE A 21 7.18 -14.79 -2.50
C PHE A 21 7.13 -13.82 -3.68
N VAL A 22 6.34 -12.78 -3.53
CA VAL A 22 6.35 -11.56 -4.34
C VAL A 22 6.51 -10.40 -3.36
N ILE A 23 7.58 -9.60 -3.51
CA ILE A 23 7.92 -8.51 -2.60
C ILE A 23 8.43 -7.29 -3.35
N ALA A 24 7.97 -6.10 -2.94
CA ALA A 24 8.57 -4.86 -3.43
C ALA A 24 9.96 -4.65 -2.81
N LEU A 25 10.91 -4.26 -3.65
CA LEU A 25 12.27 -3.98 -3.24
C LEU A 25 12.45 -2.50 -2.89
N PRO A 26 13.21 -2.18 -1.82
CA PRO A 26 13.64 -0.82 -1.56
C PRO A 26 14.56 -0.32 -2.70
N GLY A 27 14.24 0.84 -3.30
CA GLY A 27 15.05 1.43 -4.36
C GLY A 27 16.45 1.91 -3.90
N SER A 28 16.69 1.92 -2.59
CA SER A 28 17.99 2.22 -1.97
C SER A 28 19.00 1.08 -2.05
N LEU A 29 18.56 -0.13 -2.37
CA LEU A 29 19.46 -1.28 -2.51
C LEU A 29 20.42 -1.06 -3.68
N LYS A 30 21.69 -1.40 -3.45
CA LYS A 30 22.76 -1.18 -4.43
C LYS A 30 22.45 -1.84 -5.77
N TYR A 31 22.10 -3.14 -5.75
CA TYR A 31 21.77 -3.87 -6.96
C TYR A 31 20.51 -3.35 -7.67
N CYS A 32 19.52 -2.82 -6.94
CA CYS A 32 18.36 -2.19 -7.55
C CYS A 32 18.73 -0.88 -8.26
N SER A 33 19.56 -0.06 -7.63
CA SER A 33 20.07 1.17 -8.25
C SER A 33 20.92 0.88 -9.49
N GLU A 34 21.76 -0.15 -9.45
CA GLU A 34 22.57 -0.59 -10.59
C GLU A 34 21.69 -1.13 -11.73
N LEU A 35 20.63 -1.88 -11.42
CA LEU A 35 19.68 -2.39 -12.40
C LEU A 35 18.98 -1.23 -13.12
N ILE A 36 18.48 -0.24 -12.36
CA ILE A 36 17.86 0.96 -12.95
C ILE A 36 18.87 1.69 -13.85
N LYS A 37 20.08 1.99 -13.36
CA LYS A 37 21.08 2.71 -14.15
C LYS A 37 21.42 2.00 -15.47
N ARG A 38 21.49 0.65 -15.45
CA ARG A 38 21.85 -0.16 -16.62
C ARG A 38 20.74 -0.25 -17.66
N HIS A 39 19.49 -0.36 -17.20
CA HIS A 39 18.37 -0.76 -18.06
C HIS A 39 17.28 0.30 -18.22
N LYS A 40 17.38 1.48 -17.58
CA LYS A 40 16.35 2.52 -17.66
C LYS A 40 16.02 2.94 -19.10
N ALA A 41 17.02 3.07 -19.97
CA ALA A 41 16.82 3.50 -21.35
C ALA A 41 16.05 2.45 -22.18
N GLU A 42 16.29 1.16 -21.93
CA GLU A 42 15.59 0.07 -22.61
C GLU A 42 14.12 0.01 -22.18
N LEU A 43 13.83 0.34 -20.91
CA LEU A 43 12.49 0.20 -20.37
C LEU A 43 11.56 1.33 -20.81
N VAL A 44 12.03 2.58 -20.75
CA VAL A 44 11.17 3.78 -20.89
C VAL A 44 10.70 4.01 -22.32
N ASN A 45 11.49 3.60 -23.32
CA ASN A 45 11.25 3.97 -24.73
C ASN A 45 10.89 2.78 -25.63
N HIS A 46 10.74 1.59 -25.09
CA HIS A 46 10.45 0.40 -25.90
C HIS A 46 9.01 -0.04 -25.79
N SER A 47 8.32 -0.13 -26.93
CA SER A 47 6.93 -0.62 -27.01
C SER A 47 6.77 -2.04 -26.48
N GLU A 48 7.79 -2.88 -26.59
CA GLU A 48 7.81 -4.24 -26.03
C GLU A 48 7.70 -4.28 -24.52
N CYS A 49 8.07 -3.20 -23.84
CA CYS A 49 7.97 -3.08 -22.38
C CYS A 49 6.62 -2.54 -21.90
N MET A 50 5.71 -2.16 -22.83
CA MET A 50 4.36 -1.72 -22.49
C MET A 50 3.51 -2.88 -22.00
N LEU A 51 3.09 -2.84 -20.73
CA LEU A 51 2.24 -3.89 -20.14
C LEU A 51 0.77 -3.75 -20.52
N GLY A 52 0.36 -2.59 -21.04
CA GLY A 52 -1.01 -2.29 -21.48
C GLY A 52 -1.42 -0.84 -21.23
N LYS A 53 -2.62 -0.48 -21.68
CA LYS A 53 -3.15 0.88 -21.51
C LYS A 53 -3.34 1.22 -20.02
N GLY A 54 -2.73 2.29 -19.56
CA GLY A 54 -2.79 2.73 -18.16
C GLY A 54 -1.97 1.86 -17.21
N LEU A 55 -1.12 0.98 -17.73
CA LEU A 55 -0.15 0.21 -16.96
C LEU A 55 1.25 0.79 -17.15
N PRO A 56 2.15 0.64 -16.17
CA PRO A 56 3.54 1.03 -16.31
C PRO A 56 4.25 0.20 -17.38
N TYR A 57 5.39 0.66 -17.83
CA TYR A 57 6.35 -0.17 -18.56
C TYR A 57 6.93 -1.21 -17.60
N GLY A 58 7.23 -2.41 -18.07
CA GLY A 58 7.77 -3.47 -17.23
C GLY A 58 8.65 -4.45 -17.98
N LYS A 59 9.77 -4.86 -17.37
CA LYS A 59 10.68 -5.87 -17.88
C LYS A 59 11.26 -6.67 -16.72
N GLU A 60 11.58 -7.93 -16.98
CA GLU A 60 12.10 -8.87 -15.98
C GLU A 60 13.59 -9.12 -16.17
N TYR A 61 14.27 -9.31 -15.05
CA TYR A 61 15.71 -9.61 -14.99
C TYR A 61 15.97 -10.70 -13.96
N GLU A 62 16.81 -11.66 -14.28
CA GLU A 62 17.28 -12.63 -13.30
C GLU A 62 18.45 -12.07 -12.50
N VAL A 63 18.38 -12.20 -11.21
CA VAL A 63 19.38 -11.68 -10.27
C VAL A 63 19.73 -12.77 -9.26
N THR A 64 21.00 -12.92 -8.96
CA THR A 64 21.49 -13.78 -7.87
C THR A 64 22.00 -12.90 -6.75
N GLU A 65 21.22 -12.80 -5.67
CA GLU A 65 21.54 -12.02 -4.50
C GLU A 65 21.22 -12.80 -3.22
N LEU A 66 21.89 -12.50 -2.14
CA LEU A 66 21.70 -13.15 -0.84
C LEU A 66 21.92 -14.67 -0.85
N GLY A 67 22.56 -15.21 -1.89
CA GLY A 67 22.85 -16.65 -2.06
C GLY A 67 21.74 -17.46 -2.75
N PHE A 68 20.72 -16.81 -3.31
CA PHE A 68 19.68 -17.48 -4.11
C PHE A 68 19.32 -16.68 -5.37
N ARG A 69 18.70 -17.37 -6.34
CA ARG A 69 18.20 -16.76 -7.57
C ARG A 69 16.79 -16.20 -7.34
N MET A 70 16.55 -15.02 -7.86
CA MET A 70 15.22 -14.40 -7.93
C MET A 70 15.02 -13.69 -9.26
N LYS A 71 13.78 -13.55 -9.68
CA LYS A 71 13.42 -12.72 -10.82
C LYS A 71 12.99 -11.36 -10.29
N VAL A 72 13.59 -10.30 -10.83
CA VAL A 72 13.29 -8.92 -10.47
C VAL A 72 12.57 -8.29 -11.64
N HIS A 73 11.33 -7.87 -11.41
CA HIS A 73 10.53 -7.11 -12.36
C HIS A 73 10.74 -5.64 -12.09
N MET A 74 11.33 -4.94 -13.03
CA MET A 74 11.52 -3.50 -12.99
C MET A 74 10.41 -2.82 -13.77
N TYR A 75 9.79 -1.83 -13.14
CA TYR A 75 8.70 -1.06 -13.72
C TYR A 75 9.05 0.42 -13.76
N TYR A 76 8.47 1.11 -14.75
CA TYR A 76 8.51 2.56 -14.86
C TYR A 76 7.09 3.10 -15.08
N ASP A 77 6.67 3.99 -14.20
CA ASP A 77 5.35 4.63 -14.22
C ASP A 77 5.56 6.15 -14.39
N GLN A 78 5.04 6.71 -15.49
CA GLN A 78 5.22 8.12 -15.85
C GLN A 78 4.56 9.07 -14.85
N ASP A 79 3.33 8.75 -14.40
CA ASP A 79 2.62 9.59 -13.44
C ASP A 79 3.31 9.58 -12.07
N LYS A 80 3.87 8.42 -11.70
CA LYS A 80 4.69 8.29 -10.50
C LYS A 80 5.98 9.09 -10.64
N ALA A 81 6.65 9.06 -11.80
CA ALA A 81 7.87 9.82 -12.06
C ALA A 81 7.64 11.32 -11.90
N LEU A 82 6.54 11.83 -12.47
CA LEU A 82 6.17 13.24 -12.35
C LEU A 82 5.97 13.62 -10.87
N ARG A 83 5.11 12.89 -10.14
CA ARG A 83 4.85 13.16 -8.72
C ARG A 83 6.10 13.09 -7.84
N GLU A 84 6.98 12.12 -8.10
CA GLU A 84 8.22 11.97 -7.30
C GLU A 84 9.24 13.06 -7.61
N SER A 85 9.34 13.52 -8.86
CA SER A 85 10.23 14.63 -9.23
C SER A 85 9.73 15.97 -8.66
N GLU A 86 8.42 16.23 -8.73
CA GLU A 86 7.81 17.42 -8.11
C GLU A 86 8.06 17.43 -6.60
N ALA A 87 7.79 16.32 -5.92
CA ALA A 87 8.03 16.20 -4.47
C ALA A 87 9.52 16.38 -4.10
N LEU A 88 10.42 15.94 -4.97
CA LEU A 88 11.86 16.16 -4.77
C LEU A 88 12.22 17.64 -4.91
N TYR A 89 11.70 18.34 -5.92
CA TYR A 89 11.95 19.77 -6.08
C TYR A 89 11.38 20.58 -4.92
N GLU A 90 10.17 20.29 -4.48
CA GLU A 90 9.56 20.93 -3.30
C GLU A 90 10.40 20.70 -2.04
N LEU A 91 10.93 19.47 -1.86
CA LEU A 91 11.83 19.16 -0.73
C LEU A 91 13.11 20.00 -0.78
N ILE A 92 13.75 20.08 -1.95
CA ILE A 92 14.98 20.84 -2.15
C ILE A 92 14.75 22.34 -1.89
N GLU A 93 13.67 22.91 -2.43
CA GLU A 93 13.33 24.32 -2.21
C GLU A 93 13.05 24.62 -0.74
N ARG A 94 12.34 23.73 -0.05
CA ARG A 94 12.06 23.85 1.39
C ARG A 94 13.37 23.83 2.19
N GLN A 95 14.24 22.86 1.90
CA GLN A 95 15.54 22.75 2.57
C GLN A 95 16.44 23.96 2.30
N GLU A 96 16.44 24.48 1.09
CA GLU A 96 17.18 25.68 0.72
C GLU A 96 16.67 26.92 1.47
N ASN A 97 15.36 27.08 1.58
CA ASN A 97 14.75 28.18 2.32
C ASN A 97 15.00 28.06 3.82
N ASP A 98 14.96 26.85 4.38
CA ASP A 98 15.37 26.59 5.76
C ASP A 98 16.84 27.05 5.99
N LEU A 99 17.75 26.66 5.10
CA LEU A 99 19.18 27.04 5.21
C LEU A 99 19.42 28.55 5.05
N LYS A 100 18.67 29.24 4.17
CA LYS A 100 18.73 30.70 4.02
C LYS A 100 18.33 31.47 5.27
N GLY A 101 17.42 30.88 6.08
CA GLY A 101 16.93 31.45 7.33
C GLY A 101 17.79 31.17 8.55
N MET A 102 18.86 30.36 8.42
CA MET A 102 19.74 29.98 9.53
C MET A 102 20.96 30.90 9.60
N GLU A 103 21.29 31.36 10.79
CA GLU A 103 22.53 32.11 11.05
C GLU A 103 23.71 31.18 11.36
N GLU A 104 23.41 30.01 11.96
CA GLU A 104 24.37 28.97 12.30
C GLU A 104 24.05 27.64 11.64
N PRO A 105 25.07 26.79 11.35
CA PRO A 105 24.81 25.45 10.80
C PRO A 105 23.97 24.63 11.77
N PRO A 106 23.02 23.84 11.26
CA PRO A 106 22.18 23.01 12.10
C PRO A 106 23.00 21.99 12.88
N GLU A 107 22.70 21.80 14.16
CA GLU A 107 23.39 20.81 15.04
C GLU A 107 23.31 19.37 14.47
N ARG A 108 22.33 19.08 13.61
CA ARG A 108 22.18 17.82 12.88
C ARG A 108 22.16 18.11 11.38
N GLU A 109 23.31 18.04 10.76
CA GLU A 109 23.52 18.20 9.32
C GLU A 109 22.78 17.13 8.51
N LEU A 110 22.56 15.95 9.08
CA LEU A 110 21.95 14.76 8.44
C LEU A 110 20.67 15.01 7.62
N LYS A 111 19.91 16.08 7.93
CA LYS A 111 18.70 16.43 7.19
C LYS A 111 19.00 17.03 5.82
N TYR A 112 20.11 17.75 5.68
CA TYR A 112 20.45 18.54 4.49
C TYR A 112 21.61 17.95 3.68
N ASP A 113 22.49 17.15 4.31
CA ASP A 113 23.75 16.62 3.74
C ASP A 113 23.58 15.84 2.45
N ARG A 114 22.41 15.32 2.20
CA ARG A 114 22.14 14.57 0.98
C ARG A 114 22.14 15.46 -0.26
N TYR A 115 21.50 16.65 -0.16
CA TYR A 115 21.26 17.52 -1.31
C TYR A 115 21.98 18.85 -1.23
N PHE A 116 22.70 19.13 -0.13
CA PHE A 116 23.48 20.35 0.06
C PHE A 116 24.84 20.05 0.65
N PHE A 117 25.86 20.76 0.14
CA PHE A 117 27.14 20.87 0.79
C PHE A 117 27.10 22.13 1.66
N ILE A 118 27.29 21.98 2.96
CA ILE A 118 27.21 23.06 3.93
C ILE A 118 28.65 23.43 4.35
N ASN A 119 29.01 24.72 4.23
CA ASN A 119 30.30 25.22 4.57
C ASN A 119 30.17 26.42 5.53
N ARG A 120 31.14 26.61 6.41
CA ARG A 120 31.32 27.88 7.14
C ARG A 120 32.22 28.79 6.32
N SER A 121 31.75 30.02 6.02
CA SER A 121 32.57 31.07 5.48
C SER A 121 33.59 31.52 6.53
N LYS A 122 34.70 32.13 6.09
CA LYS A 122 35.73 32.72 7.00
C LYS A 122 35.15 33.79 7.93
N ASP A 123 34.05 34.40 7.53
CA ASP A 123 33.31 35.41 8.30
C ASP A 123 32.27 34.82 9.25
N GLY A 124 32.27 33.48 9.45
CA GLY A 124 31.36 32.77 10.33
C GLY A 124 29.95 32.55 9.76
N LYS A 125 29.63 33.08 8.57
CA LYS A 125 28.33 32.92 7.94
C LYS A 125 28.14 31.52 7.34
N LEU A 126 26.92 31.02 7.41
CA LEU A 126 26.51 29.77 6.77
C LEU A 126 26.56 29.93 5.24
N GLY A 127 27.39 29.12 4.58
CA GLY A 127 27.41 28.96 3.13
C GLY A 127 26.91 27.59 2.76
N PHE A 128 26.10 27.46 1.71
CA PHE A 128 25.68 26.17 1.20
C PHE A 128 25.60 26.17 -0.33
N ILE A 129 25.74 24.97 -0.92
CA ILE A 129 25.70 24.76 -2.36
C ILE A 129 24.89 23.49 -2.60
N ARG A 130 24.01 23.47 -3.63
CA ARG A 130 23.26 22.27 -4.02
C ARG A 130 24.21 21.18 -4.50
N ASN A 131 23.98 19.95 -4.03
CA ASN A 131 24.64 18.75 -4.53
C ASN A 131 23.88 18.24 -5.76
N TYR A 132 24.09 18.88 -6.92
CA TYR A 132 23.41 18.54 -8.18
C TYR A 132 23.57 17.08 -8.55
N ARG A 133 24.74 16.47 -8.28
CA ARG A 133 24.96 15.05 -8.57
C ARG A 133 23.99 14.15 -7.80
N ALA A 134 23.79 14.40 -6.51
CA ALA A 134 22.87 13.61 -5.69
C ALA A 134 21.40 13.86 -6.08
N ILE A 135 21.07 15.07 -6.52
CA ILE A 135 19.76 15.44 -7.04
C ILE A 135 19.49 14.68 -8.33
N ASP A 136 20.41 14.72 -9.30
CA ASP A 136 20.30 14.02 -10.58
C ASP A 136 20.19 12.51 -10.38
N GLU A 137 21.01 11.93 -9.50
CA GLU A 137 20.93 10.50 -9.17
C GLU A 137 19.59 10.09 -8.56
N GLN A 138 18.91 11.01 -7.86
CA GLN A 138 17.57 10.77 -7.34
C GLN A 138 16.49 10.93 -8.41
N LEU A 139 16.60 11.95 -9.27
CA LEU A 139 15.70 12.17 -10.39
C LEU A 139 15.70 10.99 -11.37
N GLU A 140 16.88 10.42 -11.63
CA GLU A 140 17.02 9.23 -12.47
C GLU A 140 16.25 8.00 -11.95
N LYS A 141 15.91 7.97 -10.65
CA LYS A 141 15.16 6.87 -10.04
C LYS A 141 13.67 7.14 -9.95
N CYS A 142 13.22 8.38 -10.20
CA CYS A 142 11.81 8.72 -10.16
C CYS A 142 11.01 7.89 -11.17
N GLY A 143 9.85 7.40 -10.72
CA GLY A 143 8.97 6.54 -11.51
C GLY A 143 9.34 5.06 -11.50
N PHE A 144 10.56 4.71 -11.16
CA PHE A 144 10.96 3.31 -11.10
C PHE A 144 10.54 2.65 -9.79
N PHE A 145 10.14 1.38 -9.89
CA PHE A 145 9.95 0.50 -8.75
C PHE A 145 10.23 -0.95 -9.17
N LEU A 146 10.63 -1.75 -8.20
CA LEU A 146 11.06 -3.12 -8.45
C LEU A 146 10.30 -4.08 -7.55
N ILE A 147 9.93 -5.22 -8.12
CA ILE A 147 9.27 -6.31 -7.41
C ILE A 147 10.09 -7.58 -7.66
N ALA A 148 10.51 -8.25 -6.60
CA ALA A 148 11.19 -9.54 -6.68
C ALA A 148 10.21 -10.69 -6.46
N GLU A 149 10.48 -11.80 -7.15
CA GLU A 149 9.71 -13.04 -6.99
C GLU A 149 10.62 -14.26 -7.17
N THR A 150 10.14 -15.42 -6.71
CA THR A 150 10.84 -16.71 -6.77
C THR A 150 10.04 -17.81 -7.48
N ASP A 151 8.95 -17.49 -8.15
CA ASP A 151 8.13 -18.47 -8.89
C ASP A 151 8.67 -18.70 -10.33
N PHE A 152 9.30 -17.70 -10.94
CA PHE A 152 9.87 -17.68 -12.30
C PHE A 152 8.89 -17.95 -13.45
N THR A 153 7.63 -18.26 -13.15
CA THR A 153 6.63 -18.64 -14.17
C THR A 153 5.80 -17.47 -14.68
N LYS A 154 5.81 -16.34 -13.96
CA LYS A 154 4.92 -15.20 -14.21
C LYS A 154 5.59 -14.10 -15.02
N THR A 155 4.80 -13.46 -15.85
CA THR A 155 5.17 -12.26 -16.59
C THR A 155 5.15 -11.01 -15.69
N SER A 156 5.79 -9.93 -16.15
CA SER A 156 5.76 -8.65 -15.41
C SER A 156 4.35 -8.12 -15.19
N ALA A 157 3.42 -8.32 -16.14
CA ALA A 157 2.03 -7.91 -15.99
C ALA A 157 1.31 -8.70 -14.88
N GLU A 158 1.51 -10.01 -14.83
CA GLU A 158 0.92 -10.87 -13.81
C GLU A 158 1.46 -10.59 -12.41
N ILE A 159 2.78 -10.39 -12.29
CA ILE A 159 3.42 -10.03 -11.01
C ILE A 159 2.94 -8.67 -10.51
N LEU A 160 2.78 -7.69 -11.39
CA LEU A 160 2.21 -6.40 -11.02
C LEU A 160 0.79 -6.55 -10.50
N ASN A 161 -0.02 -7.38 -11.14
CA ASN A 161 -1.39 -7.66 -10.70
C ASN A 161 -1.42 -8.34 -9.32
N VAL A 162 -0.62 -9.39 -9.14
CA VAL A 162 -0.46 -10.07 -7.84
C VAL A 162 -0.03 -9.07 -6.75
N TYR A 163 0.93 -8.20 -7.05
CA TYR A 163 1.39 -7.20 -6.11
C TYR A 163 0.30 -6.16 -5.76
N ARG A 164 -0.49 -5.71 -6.74
CA ARG A 164 -1.60 -4.79 -6.54
C ARG A 164 -2.74 -5.38 -5.69
N GLN A 165 -2.91 -6.71 -5.69
CA GLN A 165 -3.88 -7.37 -4.78
C GLN A 165 -3.57 -7.13 -3.30
N ARG A 166 -2.36 -6.72 -2.95
CA ARG A 166 -2.00 -6.24 -1.61
C ARG A 166 -2.89 -5.09 -1.13
N ASP A 167 -3.34 -4.22 -2.03
CA ASP A 167 -4.24 -3.10 -1.72
C ASP A 167 -5.53 -3.58 -1.04
N VAL A 168 -6.00 -4.77 -1.38
CA VAL A 168 -7.17 -5.40 -0.72
C VAL A 168 -6.86 -5.67 0.76
N ILE A 169 -5.65 -6.14 1.06
CA ILE A 169 -5.21 -6.41 2.44
C ILE A 169 -5.06 -5.10 3.20
N GLU A 170 -4.46 -4.08 2.60
CA GLU A 170 -4.31 -2.75 3.21
C GLU A 170 -5.67 -2.12 3.53
N LYS A 171 -6.62 -2.16 2.58
CA LYS A 171 -8.01 -1.71 2.80
C LYS A 171 -8.70 -2.50 3.89
N SER A 172 -8.41 -3.80 4.01
CA SER A 172 -8.91 -4.63 5.09
C SER A 172 -8.36 -4.20 6.45
N PHE A 173 -7.05 -3.91 6.55
CA PHE A 173 -6.46 -3.36 7.77
C PHE A 173 -6.97 -1.95 8.10
N ASP A 174 -7.21 -1.11 7.12
CA ASP A 174 -7.83 0.21 7.32
C ASP A 174 -9.25 0.08 7.87
N SER A 175 -10.02 -0.88 7.38
CA SER A 175 -11.34 -1.18 7.91
C SER A 175 -11.28 -1.67 9.35
N LEU A 176 -10.34 -2.56 9.69
CA LEU A 176 -10.10 -2.99 11.08
C LEU A 176 -9.78 -1.80 11.98
N LYS A 177 -8.88 -0.92 11.56
CA LYS A 177 -8.42 0.22 12.37
C LYS A 177 -9.48 1.29 12.53
N ASN A 178 -10.17 1.65 11.44
CA ASN A 178 -11.01 2.85 11.39
C ASN A 178 -12.48 2.55 11.62
N GLU A 179 -12.98 1.38 11.21
CA GLU A 179 -14.40 1.05 11.29
C GLU A 179 -14.70 0.10 12.45
N LEU A 180 -13.77 -0.79 12.81
CA LEU A 180 -13.91 -1.72 13.93
C LEU A 180 -13.18 -1.26 15.21
N ASP A 181 -12.76 0.01 15.27
CA ASP A 181 -12.07 0.65 16.40
C ASP A 181 -10.84 -0.13 16.93
N MET A 182 -10.09 -0.76 16.01
CA MET A 182 -8.91 -1.56 16.35
C MET A 182 -7.60 -0.75 16.38
N LYS A 183 -7.65 0.60 16.29
CA LYS A 183 -6.45 1.44 16.42
C LYS A 183 -5.71 1.25 17.73
N ARG A 184 -6.47 1.00 18.82
CA ARG A 184 -5.93 0.70 20.15
C ARG A 184 -6.71 -0.46 20.74
N LEU A 185 -6.03 -1.54 21.07
CA LEU A 185 -6.69 -2.73 21.60
C LEU A 185 -7.36 -2.51 22.94
N ARG A 186 -6.83 -1.60 23.78
CA ARG A 186 -7.37 -1.27 25.12
C ARG A 186 -7.70 -2.53 25.94
N CYS A 187 -6.81 -3.52 25.90
CA CYS A 187 -6.96 -4.79 26.59
C CYS A 187 -5.87 -4.92 27.65
N HIS A 188 -6.18 -5.58 28.74
CA HIS A 188 -5.28 -5.72 29.90
C HIS A 188 -4.68 -7.12 30.03
N SER A 189 -5.16 -8.12 29.27
CA SER A 189 -4.61 -9.47 29.25
C SER A 189 -4.43 -10.00 27.84
N SER A 190 -3.54 -10.98 27.66
CA SER A 190 -3.28 -11.64 26.39
C SER A 190 -4.51 -12.39 25.85
N GLU A 191 -5.30 -13.01 26.74
CA GLU A 191 -6.52 -13.71 26.39
C GLU A 191 -7.55 -12.75 25.80
N THR A 192 -7.74 -11.58 26.42
CA THR A 192 -8.65 -10.53 25.90
C THR A 192 -8.17 -9.97 24.57
N VAL A 193 -6.85 -9.79 24.37
CA VAL A 193 -6.27 -9.41 23.08
C VAL A 193 -6.59 -10.44 22.02
N ASN A 194 -6.34 -11.72 22.31
CA ASN A 194 -6.59 -12.82 21.37
C ASN A 194 -8.08 -12.93 21.02
N GLY A 195 -8.96 -12.84 22.01
CA GLY A 195 -10.41 -12.85 21.79
C GLY A 195 -10.87 -11.69 20.92
N LYS A 196 -10.39 -10.47 21.18
CA LYS A 196 -10.72 -9.28 20.38
C LYS A 196 -10.20 -9.40 18.95
N LEU A 197 -8.96 -9.88 18.75
CA LEU A 197 -8.39 -10.12 17.43
C LEU A 197 -9.19 -11.17 16.66
N PHE A 198 -9.59 -12.26 17.31
CA PHE A 198 -10.40 -13.31 16.68
C PHE A 198 -11.77 -12.78 16.21
N VAL A 199 -12.50 -12.08 17.08
CA VAL A 199 -13.81 -11.48 16.73
C VAL A 199 -13.65 -10.48 15.59
N SER A 200 -12.61 -9.64 15.63
CA SER A 200 -12.34 -8.65 14.58
C SER A 200 -11.99 -9.33 13.25
N PHE A 201 -11.26 -10.43 13.30
CA PHE A 201 -10.94 -11.21 12.09
C PHE A 201 -12.20 -11.82 11.47
N VAL A 202 -13.09 -12.41 12.27
CA VAL A 202 -14.38 -12.93 11.79
C VAL A 202 -15.23 -11.78 11.21
N SER A 203 -15.29 -10.64 11.90
CA SER A 203 -16.02 -9.45 11.41
C SER A 203 -15.47 -8.95 10.08
N LEU A 204 -14.15 -9.02 9.88
CA LEU A 204 -13.52 -8.64 8.62
C LEU A 204 -13.90 -9.60 7.47
N ILE A 205 -13.97 -10.91 7.73
CA ILE A 205 -14.42 -11.90 6.75
C ILE A 205 -15.85 -11.60 6.31
N VAL A 206 -16.77 -11.44 7.29
CA VAL A 206 -18.17 -11.12 7.02
C VAL A 206 -18.31 -9.82 6.23
N ARG A 207 -17.61 -8.77 6.67
CA ARG A 207 -17.59 -7.48 5.98
C ARG A 207 -17.10 -7.61 4.53
N SER A 208 -16.00 -8.33 4.31
CA SER A 208 -15.42 -8.52 2.97
C SER A 208 -16.38 -9.26 2.05
N TYR A 209 -17.05 -10.27 2.56
CA TYR A 209 -18.10 -10.99 1.83
C TYR A 209 -19.26 -10.06 1.46
N MET A 210 -19.81 -9.32 2.44
CA MET A 210 -20.91 -8.37 2.20
C MET A 210 -20.51 -7.29 1.18
N MET A 211 -19.31 -6.70 1.31
CA MET A 211 -18.81 -5.69 0.37
C MET A 211 -18.74 -6.22 -1.07
N LYS A 212 -18.31 -7.47 -1.23
CA LYS A 212 -18.26 -8.12 -2.54
C LYS A 212 -19.65 -8.35 -3.11
N SER A 213 -20.55 -8.94 -2.34
CA SER A 213 -21.92 -9.26 -2.77
C SER A 213 -22.74 -8.00 -3.05
N LEU A 214 -22.56 -6.96 -2.24
CA LEU A 214 -23.29 -5.69 -2.38
C LEU A 214 -22.65 -4.70 -3.38
N SER A 215 -21.56 -5.06 -4.04
CA SER A 215 -20.80 -4.13 -4.90
C SER A 215 -21.66 -3.51 -6.01
N LEU A 216 -22.44 -4.32 -6.73
CA LEU A 216 -23.37 -3.87 -7.77
C LEU A 216 -24.52 -3.04 -7.18
N HIS A 217 -25.09 -3.48 -6.05
CA HIS A 217 -26.16 -2.74 -5.36
C HIS A 217 -25.67 -1.34 -4.94
N MET A 218 -24.46 -1.22 -4.39
CA MET A 218 -23.85 0.05 -4.01
C MET A 218 -23.62 0.97 -5.22
N GLN A 219 -23.14 0.44 -6.34
CA GLN A 219 -22.95 1.20 -7.57
C GLN A 219 -24.27 1.70 -8.15
N ASN A 220 -25.26 0.83 -8.29
CA ASN A 220 -26.56 1.16 -8.89
C ASN A 220 -27.34 2.20 -8.06
N ASN A 221 -27.20 2.17 -6.73
CA ASN A 221 -27.93 3.06 -5.82
C ASN A 221 -27.09 4.23 -5.31
N ASN A 222 -25.84 4.38 -5.79
CA ASN A 222 -24.88 5.40 -5.34
C ASN A 222 -24.85 5.51 -3.79
N CYS A 223 -24.75 4.37 -3.12
CA CYS A 223 -24.77 4.29 -1.67
C CYS A 223 -23.48 3.67 -1.10
N THR A 224 -23.15 4.04 0.12
CA THR A 224 -21.98 3.50 0.84
C THR A 224 -22.38 2.29 1.70
N PHE A 225 -21.43 1.41 1.98
CA PHE A 225 -21.63 0.27 2.87
C PHE A 225 -22.17 0.69 4.25
N LYS A 226 -21.67 1.79 4.80
CA LYS A 226 -22.15 2.35 6.07
C LYS A 226 -23.64 2.71 6.00
N LYS A 227 -24.09 3.30 4.89
CA LYS A 227 -25.50 3.66 4.68
C LYS A 227 -26.37 2.42 4.64
N ILE A 228 -25.91 1.33 4.02
CA ILE A 228 -26.62 0.05 4.01
C ILE A 228 -26.76 -0.50 5.43
N LEU A 229 -25.67 -0.53 6.21
CA LEU A 229 -25.73 -1.00 7.59
C LEU A 229 -26.69 -0.18 8.45
N LEU A 230 -26.71 1.14 8.29
CA LEU A 230 -27.68 2.01 8.98
C LEU A 230 -29.12 1.77 8.56
N GLU A 231 -29.37 1.37 7.28
CA GLU A 231 -30.69 0.98 6.83
C GLU A 231 -31.13 -0.37 7.45
N LEU A 232 -30.21 -1.34 7.51
CA LEU A 232 -30.48 -2.64 8.12
C LEU A 232 -30.68 -2.51 9.65
N ASP A 233 -30.01 -1.59 10.33
CA ASP A 233 -30.15 -1.34 11.76
C ASP A 233 -31.56 -0.83 12.16
N LYS A 234 -32.34 -0.32 11.19
CA LYS A 234 -33.76 0.06 11.41
C LYS A 234 -34.69 -1.13 11.56
N ILE A 235 -34.26 -2.32 11.13
CA ILE A 235 -35.03 -3.56 11.30
C ILE A 235 -35.01 -3.91 12.79
N LYS A 236 -36.17 -3.85 13.40
CA LYS A 236 -36.33 -4.20 14.83
C LYS A 236 -37.28 -5.35 14.96
N CYS A 237 -36.96 -6.30 15.81
CA CYS A 237 -37.84 -7.40 16.16
C CYS A 237 -38.12 -7.42 17.65
N LEU A 238 -39.29 -7.85 18.03
CA LEU A 238 -39.68 -8.12 19.41
C LEU A 238 -39.53 -9.62 19.67
N ASP A 239 -38.58 -9.95 20.52
CA ASP A 239 -38.41 -11.32 21.03
C ASP A 239 -38.89 -11.36 22.49
N LEU A 240 -40.03 -11.96 22.71
CA LEU A 240 -40.64 -12.09 24.04
C LEU A 240 -40.03 -13.23 24.86
N LYS A 241 -38.99 -13.92 24.32
CA LYS A 241 -38.39 -15.11 24.96
C LYS A 241 -39.42 -16.20 25.33
N THR A 242 -40.47 -16.29 24.54
CA THR A 242 -41.57 -17.27 24.69
C THR A 242 -41.47 -18.32 23.57
N GLN A 243 -42.39 -19.27 23.54
CA GLN A 243 -42.49 -20.29 22.48
C GLN A 243 -42.85 -19.71 21.08
N PHE A 244 -43.16 -18.41 21.01
CA PHE A 244 -43.49 -17.73 19.76
C PHE A 244 -42.26 -17.22 19.07
N LYS A 245 -42.28 -17.28 17.70
CA LYS A 245 -41.21 -16.70 16.88
C LYS A 245 -41.13 -15.18 17.11
N PRO A 246 -39.91 -14.60 17.07
CA PRO A 246 -39.73 -13.16 17.09
C PRO A 246 -40.57 -12.49 15.99
N ARG A 247 -41.23 -11.37 16.29
CA ARG A 247 -42.04 -10.62 15.32
C ARG A 247 -41.36 -9.31 14.97
N LEU A 248 -41.37 -8.96 13.69
CA LEU A 248 -40.92 -7.65 13.25
C LEU A 248 -41.82 -6.54 13.81
N LEU A 249 -41.22 -5.49 14.32
CA LEU A 249 -41.96 -4.29 14.76
C LEU A 249 -42.45 -3.46 13.59
N ASN A 250 -41.71 -3.45 12.50
CA ASN A 250 -42.06 -2.75 11.28
C ASN A 250 -41.86 -3.67 10.05
N PRO A 251 -42.67 -3.51 9.02
CA PRO A 251 -42.48 -4.26 7.76
C PRO A 251 -41.14 -3.86 7.11
N ILE A 252 -40.49 -4.82 6.49
CA ILE A 252 -39.25 -4.61 5.76
C ILE A 252 -39.54 -3.75 4.52
N SER A 253 -38.78 -2.66 4.38
CA SER A 253 -38.88 -1.78 3.22
C SER A 253 -38.34 -2.46 1.94
N LYS A 254 -38.71 -1.94 0.76
CA LYS A 254 -38.19 -2.44 -0.50
C LYS A 254 -36.65 -2.35 -0.55
N SER A 255 -36.06 -1.22 -0.13
CA SER A 255 -34.61 -1.04 -0.10
C SER A 255 -33.89 -2.05 0.79
N GLN A 256 -34.49 -2.41 1.94
CA GLN A 256 -33.95 -3.45 2.81
C GLN A 256 -34.06 -4.85 2.15
N ARG A 257 -35.18 -5.14 1.49
CA ARG A 257 -35.37 -6.40 0.78
C ARG A 257 -34.37 -6.58 -0.35
N ASP A 258 -34.13 -5.53 -1.14
CA ASP A 258 -33.13 -5.54 -2.21
C ASP A 258 -31.72 -5.87 -1.69
N VAL A 259 -31.39 -5.48 -0.43
CA VAL A 259 -30.12 -5.83 0.23
C VAL A 259 -30.08 -7.32 0.59
N PHE A 260 -31.17 -7.90 1.13
CA PHE A 260 -31.25 -9.32 1.44
C PHE A 260 -31.11 -10.17 0.16
N ASP A 261 -31.79 -9.75 -0.91
CA ASP A 261 -31.72 -10.41 -2.23
C ASP A 261 -30.28 -10.37 -2.78
N ALA A 262 -29.61 -9.23 -2.69
CA ALA A 262 -28.21 -9.09 -3.13
C ALA A 262 -27.21 -9.91 -2.29
N LEU A 263 -27.56 -10.25 -1.06
CA LEU A 263 -26.78 -11.13 -0.19
C LEU A 263 -27.19 -12.61 -0.33
N GLU A 264 -28.18 -12.93 -1.14
CA GLU A 264 -28.75 -14.28 -1.33
C GLU A 264 -29.26 -14.92 -0.02
N ILE A 265 -29.80 -14.09 0.88
CA ILE A 265 -30.37 -14.53 2.15
C ILE A 265 -31.85 -14.15 2.25
N SER A 266 -32.63 -15.00 2.92
CA SER A 266 -34.05 -14.71 3.13
C SER A 266 -34.23 -13.52 4.06
N ALA A 267 -35.09 -12.58 3.67
CA ALA A 267 -35.49 -11.51 4.56
C ALA A 267 -36.34 -12.09 5.73
N PRO A 268 -36.23 -11.54 6.94
CA PRO A 268 -37.09 -11.96 8.04
C PRO A 268 -38.55 -11.60 7.78
N ASP A 269 -39.48 -12.48 8.20
CA ASP A 269 -40.93 -12.32 8.08
C ASP A 269 -41.53 -11.48 9.21
#